data_00a49bb1a3a5c9e170be9a64ee2c58bf
#
_entry.id   00a49bb1a3a5c9e170be9a64ee2c58bf
#
_cell.length_a   1.000
_cell.length_b   1.000
_cell.length_c   1.000
_cell.angle_alpha   90.00
_cell.angle_beta   90.00
_cell.angle_gamma   90.00
#
_symmetry.space_group_name_H-M   'P 1'
#
loop_
_entity.id
_entity.type
_entity.pdbx_description
1 polymer ?
#
loop_
_entity_poly.entity_id
_entity_poly.type
_entity_poly.pdbx_seq_one_letter_code
_entity_poly.pdbx_strand_id
1 'polypeptide(L)'
;FTNAYTEWSAETMKKYNFFTGRFYTAFDLELPYKPDLVMITDPYNAEYTMLDIDTDCIQICGRFRNGINSATHIYRVNPEIIAKSREQMEWEISAHEFAYQTIQTLYNSAENKESRFAFGAVLETLPFRKFQYPDFTKNWFAIDNEINEVLVQSQYQSDIFIKEWYTDCHFFNPTFTKCEYNKDDEKLK
;
A
#
# COMPACT_ATOMS: atom_id res chain seq x y z
N PHE A 1 -22.11 -3.16 -9.68
CA PHE A 1 -22.37 -1.73 -9.39
C PHE A 1 -22.84 -1.06 -10.68
N THR A 2 -24.14 -0.87 -10.83
CA THR A 2 -24.74 -0.27 -12.04
C THR A 2 -24.67 1.26 -12.07
N ASN A 3 -24.24 1.91 -10.97
CA ASN A 3 -24.24 3.36 -10.80
C ASN A 3 -22.90 3.86 -10.22
N ALA A 4 -21.78 3.52 -10.88
CA ALA A 4 -20.49 4.11 -10.55
C ALA A 4 -20.36 5.47 -11.23
N TYR A 5 -20.10 6.52 -10.45
CA TYR A 5 -19.86 7.86 -10.96
C TYR A 5 -18.35 8.11 -11.11
N THR A 6 -17.96 8.74 -12.19
CA THR A 6 -16.57 9.17 -12.44
C THR A 6 -16.27 10.53 -11.82
N GLU A 7 -17.31 11.32 -11.56
CA GLU A 7 -17.22 12.63 -10.94
C GLU A 7 -18.11 12.70 -9.72
N TRP A 8 -17.65 13.39 -8.70
CA TRP A 8 -18.42 13.61 -7.48
C TRP A 8 -19.19 14.93 -7.55
N SER A 9 -20.43 14.91 -7.06
CA SER A 9 -21.17 16.12 -6.71
C SER A 9 -21.96 15.90 -5.42
N ALA A 10 -22.18 16.98 -4.64
CA ALA A 10 -22.97 16.90 -3.41
C ALA A 10 -24.39 16.36 -3.64
N GLU A 11 -24.96 16.60 -4.82
CA GLU A 11 -26.29 16.15 -5.22
C GLU A 11 -26.38 14.64 -5.44
N THR A 12 -25.25 13.98 -5.73
CA THR A 12 -25.18 12.52 -5.94
C THR A 12 -25.07 11.74 -4.63
N MET A 13 -24.81 12.42 -3.49
CA MET A 13 -24.65 11.76 -2.20
C MET A 13 -25.97 11.08 -1.77
N LYS A 14 -25.81 9.86 -1.26
CA LYS A 14 -26.88 9.00 -0.72
C LYS A 14 -26.65 8.73 0.76
N LYS A 15 -27.56 7.98 1.38
CA LYS A 15 -27.40 7.51 2.77
C LYS A 15 -26.11 6.68 2.94
N TYR A 16 -25.77 5.86 1.94
CA TYR A 16 -24.55 5.06 1.87
C TYR A 16 -23.81 5.37 0.58
N ASN A 17 -22.54 5.69 0.68
CA ASN A 17 -21.69 6.02 -0.45
C ASN A 17 -20.42 5.17 -0.35
N PHE A 18 -20.02 4.58 -1.46
CA PHE A 18 -18.84 3.74 -1.56
C PHE A 18 -17.78 4.47 -2.38
N PHE A 19 -16.61 4.62 -1.79
CA PHE A 19 -15.47 5.27 -2.43
C PHE A 19 -14.34 4.26 -2.62
N THR A 20 -13.60 4.40 -3.70
CA THR A 20 -12.36 3.66 -3.93
C THR A 20 -11.16 4.54 -3.66
N GLY A 21 -9.96 3.96 -3.55
CA GLY A 21 -8.71 4.70 -3.32
C GLY A 21 -8.50 5.90 -4.24
N ARG A 22 -9.02 5.84 -5.47
CA ARG A 22 -8.96 6.96 -6.42
C ARG A 22 -9.63 8.24 -5.90
N PHE A 23 -10.66 8.12 -5.06
CA PHE A 23 -11.42 9.28 -4.59
C PHE A 23 -10.74 9.98 -3.43
N TYR A 24 -10.17 9.30 -2.45
CA TYR A 24 -9.56 9.97 -1.30
C TYR A 24 -8.24 10.69 -1.62
N THR A 25 -7.64 10.43 -2.79
CA THR A 25 -6.44 11.15 -3.24
C THR A 25 -6.74 12.42 -4.04
N ALA A 26 -7.99 12.61 -4.53
CA ALA A 26 -8.27 13.56 -5.60
C ALA A 26 -9.14 14.76 -5.22
N PHE A 27 -9.95 14.73 -4.15
CA PHE A 27 -10.88 15.81 -3.85
C PHE A 27 -11.22 15.95 -2.37
N ASP A 28 -11.73 17.12 -2.01
CA ASP A 28 -12.22 17.45 -0.68
C ASP A 28 -13.75 17.41 -0.63
N LEU A 29 -14.28 17.01 0.51
CA LEU A 29 -15.72 16.89 0.77
C LEU A 29 -16.15 17.93 1.80
N GLU A 30 -16.92 18.92 1.37
CA GLU A 30 -17.57 19.89 2.23
C GLU A 30 -19.04 19.51 2.39
N LEU A 31 -19.34 18.67 3.37
CA LEU A 31 -20.69 18.23 3.67
C LEU A 31 -21.32 19.12 4.74
N PRO A 32 -22.65 19.38 4.68
CA PRO A 32 -23.37 20.14 5.72
C PRO A 32 -23.56 19.36 7.03
N TYR A 33 -23.06 18.12 7.09
CA TYR A 33 -23.12 17.22 8.24
C TYR A 33 -21.80 16.46 8.38
N LYS A 34 -21.57 15.88 9.54
CA LYS A 34 -20.40 15.03 9.81
C LYS A 34 -20.78 13.56 9.56
N PRO A 35 -20.19 12.90 8.55
CA PRO A 35 -20.51 11.51 8.26
C PRO A 35 -19.79 10.55 9.22
N ASP A 36 -20.31 9.32 9.31
CA ASP A 36 -19.56 8.17 9.81
C ASP A 36 -18.78 7.54 8.66
N LEU A 37 -17.50 7.26 8.88
CA LEU A 37 -16.62 6.62 7.92
C LEU A 37 -16.43 5.17 8.28
N VAL A 38 -16.45 4.30 7.24
CA VAL A 38 -16.08 2.90 7.37
C VAL A 38 -15.01 2.60 6.33
N MET A 39 -13.81 2.28 6.79
CA MET A 39 -12.70 1.77 5.98
C MET A 39 -12.71 0.25 6.04
N ILE A 40 -12.48 -0.42 4.92
CA ILE A 40 -12.51 -1.88 4.83
C ILE A 40 -11.24 -2.35 4.14
N THR A 41 -10.50 -3.24 4.80
CA THR A 41 -9.26 -3.83 4.29
C THR A 41 -9.30 -5.35 4.40
N ASP A 42 -9.04 -6.03 3.27
CA ASP A 42 -8.93 -7.48 3.18
C ASP A 42 -7.65 -7.89 2.44
N PRO A 43 -6.54 -8.16 3.16
CA PRO A 43 -5.26 -8.52 2.56
C PRO A 43 -5.26 -9.89 1.85
N TYR A 44 -6.28 -10.72 2.03
CA TYR A 44 -6.39 -12.02 1.34
C TYR A 44 -7.01 -11.93 -0.04
N ASN A 45 -8.12 -11.16 -0.15
CA ASN A 45 -8.91 -11.15 -1.37
C ASN A 45 -8.67 -9.90 -2.21
N ALA A 46 -8.14 -8.85 -1.59
CA ALA A 46 -8.00 -7.54 -2.19
C ALA A 46 -6.83 -6.76 -1.55
N GLU A 47 -5.60 -7.18 -1.85
CA GLU A 47 -4.38 -6.53 -1.33
C GLU A 47 -4.36 -5.02 -1.55
N TYR A 48 -4.90 -4.55 -2.67
CA TYR A 48 -5.02 -3.13 -3.00
C TYR A 48 -5.94 -2.33 -2.07
N THR A 49 -6.62 -2.99 -1.11
CA THR A 49 -7.42 -2.32 -0.07
C THR A 49 -6.63 -2.04 1.19
N MET A 50 -5.39 -2.52 1.29
CA MET A 50 -4.54 -2.20 2.44
C MET A 50 -4.27 -0.70 2.47
N LEU A 51 -4.57 -0.09 3.61
CA LEU A 51 -4.42 1.34 3.85
C LEU A 51 -3.27 1.54 4.82
N ASP A 52 -2.38 2.46 4.50
CA ASP A 52 -1.38 2.92 5.46
C ASP A 52 -2.08 3.71 6.58
N ILE A 53 -1.87 3.28 7.83
CA ILE A 53 -2.53 3.88 8.98
C ILE A 53 -2.06 5.33 9.19
N ASP A 54 -0.77 5.60 8.98
CA ASP A 54 -0.17 6.91 9.22
C ASP A 54 -0.38 7.92 8.08
N THR A 55 -0.75 7.45 6.89
CA THR A 55 -0.98 8.34 5.74
C THR A 55 -2.38 8.22 5.19
N ASP A 56 -2.77 7.05 4.67
CA ASP A 56 -4.06 6.89 3.98
C ASP A 56 -5.24 7.10 4.91
N CYS A 57 -5.23 6.47 6.09
CA CYS A 57 -6.34 6.61 7.04
C CYS A 57 -6.51 8.05 7.50
N ILE A 58 -5.41 8.78 7.75
CA ILE A 58 -5.43 10.19 8.09
C ILE A 58 -5.96 11.03 6.92
N GLN A 59 -5.48 10.78 5.70
CA GLN A 59 -5.93 11.50 4.51
C GLN A 59 -7.42 11.28 4.24
N ILE A 60 -7.92 10.05 4.35
CA ILE A 60 -9.34 9.75 4.19
C ILE A 60 -10.18 10.58 5.16
N CYS A 61 -9.81 10.61 6.44
CA CYS A 61 -10.50 11.43 7.44
C CYS A 61 -10.42 12.92 7.12
N GLY A 62 -9.24 13.41 6.71
CA GLY A 62 -8.97 14.81 6.39
C GLY A 62 -9.68 15.33 5.13
N ARG A 63 -10.16 14.45 4.24
CA ARG A 63 -10.95 14.85 3.07
C ARG A 63 -12.31 15.44 3.43
N PHE A 64 -12.83 15.15 4.60
CA PHE A 64 -14.08 15.73 5.09
C PHE A 64 -13.78 17.04 5.83
N ARG A 65 -13.81 18.17 5.12
CA ARG A 65 -13.35 19.48 5.61
C ARG A 65 -14.13 19.99 6.83
N ASN A 66 -15.38 19.62 6.96
CA ASN A 66 -16.22 19.94 8.13
C ASN A 66 -16.11 18.89 9.25
N GLY A 67 -15.15 17.95 9.10
CA GLY A 67 -14.91 16.86 10.03
C GLY A 67 -15.84 15.67 9.84
N ILE A 68 -15.58 14.63 10.63
CA ILE A 68 -16.35 13.38 10.66
C ILE A 68 -16.96 13.18 12.05
N ASN A 69 -18.00 12.35 12.14
CA ASN A 69 -18.59 11.94 13.42
C ASN A 69 -17.80 10.78 14.03
N SER A 70 -17.52 9.75 13.24
CA SER A 70 -16.72 8.59 13.65
C SER A 70 -15.94 8.02 12.46
N ALA A 71 -14.85 7.29 12.76
CA ALA A 71 -14.14 6.44 11.81
C ALA A 71 -14.05 5.02 12.35
N THR A 72 -14.44 4.05 11.55
CA THR A 72 -14.32 2.62 11.86
C THR A 72 -13.47 1.96 10.79
N HIS A 73 -12.45 1.23 11.20
CA HIS A 73 -11.65 0.42 10.28
C HIS A 73 -11.94 -1.06 10.52
N ILE A 74 -12.56 -1.71 9.55
CA ILE A 74 -12.81 -3.15 9.52
C ILE A 74 -11.67 -3.79 8.73
N TYR A 75 -10.88 -4.62 9.38
CA TYR A 75 -9.73 -5.23 8.76
C TYR A 75 -9.60 -6.72 9.08
N ARG A 76 -8.88 -7.42 8.23
CA ARG A 76 -8.34 -8.76 8.48
C ARG A 76 -6.83 -8.68 8.55
N VAL A 77 -6.21 -9.68 9.16
CA VAL A 77 -4.75 -9.86 9.15
C VAL A 77 -4.39 -11.07 8.31
N ASN A 78 -3.23 -11.04 7.68
CA ASN A 78 -2.69 -12.16 6.92
C ASN A 78 -1.33 -12.59 7.51
N PRO A 79 -1.28 -13.65 8.33
CA PRO A 79 -0.03 -14.13 8.94
C PRO A 79 1.03 -14.64 7.94
N GLU A 80 0.65 -14.85 6.67
CA GLU A 80 1.58 -15.25 5.61
C GLU A 80 2.41 -14.07 5.10
N ILE A 81 2.04 -12.85 5.41
CA ILE A 81 2.84 -11.67 5.10
C ILE A 81 4.15 -11.73 5.90
N ILE A 82 5.26 -11.59 5.19
CA ILE A 82 6.58 -11.47 5.81
C ILE A 82 6.80 -10.00 6.17
N ALA A 83 6.60 -9.68 7.45
CA ALA A 83 6.83 -8.32 7.92
C ALA A 83 8.33 -7.97 7.86
N LYS A 84 8.63 -6.77 7.37
CA LYS A 84 9.99 -6.23 7.27
C LYS A 84 10.05 -4.82 7.82
N SER A 85 11.18 -4.47 8.45
CA SER A 85 11.47 -3.10 8.81
C SER A 85 12.03 -2.31 7.61
N ARG A 86 12.01 -0.98 7.71
CA ARG A 86 12.63 -0.11 6.71
C ARG A 86 14.10 -0.44 6.50
N GLU A 87 14.85 -0.65 7.59
CA GLU A 87 16.28 -0.98 7.55
C GLU A 87 16.53 -2.31 6.83
N GLN A 88 15.67 -3.31 7.05
CA GLN A 88 15.76 -4.58 6.33
C GLN A 88 15.54 -4.39 4.83
N MET A 89 14.55 -3.60 4.43
CA MET A 89 14.28 -3.30 3.03
C MET A 89 15.43 -2.52 2.37
N GLU A 90 15.95 -1.50 3.04
CA GLU A 90 17.08 -0.71 2.55
C GLU A 90 18.34 -1.58 2.39
N TRP A 91 18.58 -2.49 3.33
CA TRP A 91 19.68 -3.44 3.23
C TRP A 91 19.52 -4.41 2.04
N GLU A 92 18.34 -5.00 1.87
CA GLU A 92 18.05 -5.91 0.75
C GLU A 92 18.23 -5.20 -0.61
N ILE A 93 17.67 -3.99 -0.74
CA ILE A 93 17.79 -3.20 -1.97
C ILE A 93 19.26 -2.86 -2.25
N SER A 94 20.03 -2.49 -1.21
CA SER A 94 21.46 -2.19 -1.35
C SER A 94 22.27 -3.44 -1.78
N ALA A 95 21.93 -4.61 -1.26
CA ALA A 95 22.55 -5.87 -1.67
C ALA A 95 22.24 -6.19 -3.15
N HIS A 96 21.00 -6.00 -3.59
CA HIS A 96 20.60 -6.16 -4.98
C HIS A 96 21.29 -5.14 -5.90
N GLU A 97 21.46 -3.90 -5.45
CA GLU A 97 22.19 -2.85 -6.18
C GLU A 97 23.65 -3.24 -6.37
N PHE A 98 24.30 -3.71 -5.30
CA PHE A 98 25.70 -4.15 -5.38
C PHE A 98 25.87 -5.30 -6.37
N ALA A 99 24.99 -6.30 -6.34
CA ALA A 99 25.02 -7.41 -7.29
C ALA A 99 24.84 -6.92 -8.74
N TYR A 100 23.91 -5.99 -8.96
CA TYR A 100 23.66 -5.39 -10.27
C TYR A 100 24.91 -4.64 -10.79
N GLN A 101 25.50 -3.77 -9.98
CA GLN A 101 26.69 -3.00 -10.33
C GLN A 101 27.90 -3.90 -10.65
N THR A 102 28.04 -5.02 -9.95
CA THR A 102 29.07 -6.02 -10.22
C THR A 102 28.92 -6.61 -11.62
N ILE A 103 27.72 -7.06 -11.98
CA ILE A 103 27.45 -7.62 -13.32
C ILE A 103 27.56 -6.52 -14.40
N GLN A 104 27.12 -5.30 -14.11
CA GLN A 104 27.27 -4.17 -15.04
C GLN A 104 28.73 -3.84 -15.33
N THR A 105 29.60 -3.95 -14.34
CA THR A 105 31.05 -3.79 -14.52
C THR A 105 31.61 -4.88 -15.46
N LEU A 106 31.20 -6.13 -15.28
CA LEU A 106 31.56 -7.22 -16.17
C LEU A 106 31.01 -7.03 -17.58
N TYR A 107 29.78 -6.57 -17.73
CA TYR A 107 29.19 -6.23 -19.02
C TYR A 107 29.99 -5.15 -19.75
N ASN A 108 30.40 -4.09 -19.05
CA ASN A 108 31.14 -2.97 -19.62
C ASN A 108 32.56 -3.35 -20.00
N SER A 109 33.19 -4.28 -19.27
CA SER A 109 34.54 -4.78 -19.52
C SER A 109 34.61 -5.96 -20.48
N ALA A 110 33.48 -6.48 -20.95
CA ALA A 110 33.44 -7.63 -21.85
C ALA A 110 34.04 -7.30 -23.22
N GLU A 111 35.09 -8.04 -23.59
CA GLU A 111 35.83 -7.85 -24.85
C GLU A 111 35.14 -8.48 -26.06
N ASN A 112 34.39 -9.57 -25.85
CA ASN A 112 33.68 -10.28 -26.91
C ASN A 112 32.17 -10.12 -26.81
N LYS A 113 31.48 -10.35 -27.97
CA LYS A 113 30.03 -10.19 -28.07
C LYS A 113 29.24 -11.21 -27.26
N GLU A 114 29.73 -12.42 -27.15
CA GLU A 114 29.09 -13.52 -26.42
C GLU A 114 29.03 -13.23 -24.93
N SER A 115 30.15 -12.81 -24.34
CA SER A 115 30.19 -12.39 -22.92
C SER A 115 29.30 -11.18 -22.65
N ARG A 116 29.33 -10.18 -23.53
CA ARG A 116 28.47 -9.00 -23.40
C ARG A 116 27.02 -9.37 -23.48
N PHE A 117 26.63 -10.25 -24.41
CA PHE A 117 25.25 -10.74 -24.50
C PHE A 117 24.83 -11.49 -23.22
N ALA A 118 25.69 -12.39 -22.72
CA ALA A 118 25.41 -13.16 -21.52
C ALA A 118 25.22 -12.27 -20.27
N PHE A 119 26.14 -11.32 -20.05
CA PHE A 119 25.99 -10.38 -18.91
C PHE A 119 24.77 -9.46 -19.08
N GLY A 120 24.46 -9.02 -20.30
CA GLY A 120 23.26 -8.24 -20.59
C GLY A 120 21.98 -9.00 -20.25
N ALA A 121 21.90 -10.27 -20.61
CA ALA A 121 20.78 -11.12 -20.25
C ALA A 121 20.61 -11.28 -18.73
N VAL A 122 21.72 -11.42 -18.01
CA VAL A 122 21.69 -11.49 -16.53
C VAL A 122 21.19 -10.17 -15.93
N LEU A 123 21.68 -9.02 -16.40
CA LEU A 123 21.27 -7.70 -15.91
C LEU A 123 19.74 -7.48 -15.98
N GLU A 124 19.10 -7.96 -17.04
CA GLU A 124 17.65 -7.83 -17.21
C GLU A 124 16.85 -8.71 -16.22
N THR A 125 17.48 -9.73 -15.63
CA THR A 125 16.81 -10.64 -14.67
C THR A 125 17.05 -10.26 -13.20
N LEU A 126 18.01 -9.38 -12.94
CA LEU A 126 18.34 -9.00 -11.56
C LEU A 126 17.23 -8.16 -10.91
N PRO A 127 16.90 -8.40 -9.63
CA PRO A 127 15.82 -7.69 -8.92
C PRO A 127 15.98 -6.16 -8.92
N PHE A 128 17.22 -5.67 -8.94
CA PHE A 128 17.47 -4.22 -8.95
C PHE A 128 17.09 -3.53 -10.27
N ARG A 129 16.91 -4.28 -11.37
CA ARG A 129 16.54 -3.73 -12.68
C ARG A 129 15.24 -2.92 -12.65
N LYS A 130 14.28 -3.33 -11.84
CA LYS A 130 12.99 -2.59 -11.67
C LYS A 130 13.14 -1.20 -11.05
N PHE A 131 14.27 -0.93 -10.40
CA PHE A 131 14.60 0.36 -9.79
C PHE A 131 15.45 1.26 -10.67
N GLN A 132 15.43 1.04 -11.97
CA GLN A 132 16.17 1.85 -12.94
C GLN A 132 15.26 2.38 -14.03
N TYR A 133 15.56 3.59 -14.47
CA TYR A 133 15.00 4.15 -15.70
C TYR A 133 15.55 3.44 -16.94
N PRO A 134 14.95 3.65 -18.13
CA PRO A 134 15.47 3.09 -19.38
C PRO A 134 16.92 3.48 -19.71
N ASP A 135 17.39 4.61 -19.23
CA ASP A 135 18.76 5.10 -19.36
C ASP A 135 19.73 4.56 -18.31
N PHE A 136 19.29 3.56 -17.50
CA PHE A 136 20.00 2.94 -16.40
C PHE A 136 20.30 3.87 -15.21
N THR A 137 19.73 5.04 -15.14
CA THR A 137 19.79 5.87 -13.93
C THR A 137 18.88 5.30 -12.84
N LYS A 138 19.26 5.53 -11.58
CA LYS A 138 18.55 4.99 -10.41
C LYS A 138 17.22 5.74 -10.21
N ASN A 139 16.13 4.99 -10.12
CA ASN A 139 14.81 5.50 -9.83
C ASN A 139 14.53 5.46 -8.33
N TRP A 140 14.88 6.51 -7.63
CA TRP A 140 14.67 6.65 -6.19
C TRP A 140 13.20 6.56 -5.80
N PHE A 141 12.31 7.09 -6.64
CA PHE A 141 10.87 7.05 -6.39
C PHE A 141 10.33 5.61 -6.40
N ALA A 142 10.81 4.76 -7.31
CA ALA A 142 10.44 3.35 -7.35
C ALA A 142 10.95 2.59 -6.12
N ILE A 143 12.13 2.97 -5.60
CA ILE A 143 12.69 2.38 -4.37
C ILE A 143 11.83 2.77 -3.17
N ASP A 144 11.54 4.06 -2.99
CA ASP A 144 10.73 4.54 -1.88
C ASP A 144 9.32 3.94 -1.92
N ASN A 145 8.74 3.81 -3.10
CA ASN A 145 7.43 3.18 -3.28
C ASN A 145 7.44 1.71 -2.88
N GLU A 146 8.44 0.93 -3.31
CA GLU A 146 8.59 -0.48 -2.92
C GLU A 146 8.73 -0.64 -1.40
N ILE A 147 9.57 0.18 -0.78
CA ILE A 147 9.75 0.17 0.68
C ILE A 147 8.40 0.47 1.35
N ASN A 148 7.71 1.49 0.89
CA ASN A 148 6.43 1.90 1.46
C ASN A 148 5.36 0.80 1.32
N GLU A 149 5.25 0.18 0.15
CA GLU A 149 4.31 -0.92 -0.07
C GLU A 149 4.57 -2.10 0.88
N VAL A 150 5.83 -2.50 1.07
CA VAL A 150 6.17 -3.58 1.99
C VAL A 150 5.91 -3.21 3.45
N LEU A 151 6.16 -1.95 3.85
CA LEU A 151 5.84 -1.48 5.19
C LEU A 151 4.34 -1.49 5.46
N VAL A 152 3.53 -1.03 4.50
CA VAL A 152 2.06 -1.08 4.61
C VAL A 152 1.57 -2.52 4.71
N GLN A 153 2.07 -3.43 3.88
CA GLN A 153 1.75 -4.86 3.99
C GLN A 153 2.12 -5.41 5.36
N SER A 154 3.28 -5.03 5.89
CA SER A 154 3.77 -5.49 7.20
C SER A 154 2.84 -5.11 8.36
N GLN A 155 2.12 -3.99 8.26
CA GLN A 155 1.11 -3.59 9.26
C GLN A 155 0.02 -4.65 9.41
N TYR A 156 -0.33 -5.34 8.31
CA TYR A 156 -1.43 -6.32 8.27
C TYR A 156 -0.99 -7.76 8.54
N GLN A 157 0.26 -8.00 8.92
CA GLN A 157 0.76 -9.33 9.24
C GLN A 157 0.08 -9.90 10.50
N SER A 158 -0.20 -9.06 11.51
CA SER A 158 -0.83 -9.50 12.75
C SER A 158 -1.71 -8.40 13.37
N ASP A 159 -2.67 -8.81 14.17
CA ASP A 159 -3.53 -7.91 14.95
C ASP A 159 -2.70 -7.04 15.95
N ILE A 160 -1.57 -7.54 16.40
CA ILE A 160 -0.66 -6.81 17.30
C ILE A 160 -0.07 -5.62 16.53
N PHE A 161 0.44 -5.83 15.33
CA PHE A 161 1.06 -4.77 14.54
C PHE A 161 0.06 -3.66 14.19
N ILE A 162 -1.14 -4.00 13.74
CA ILE A 162 -2.17 -2.98 13.46
C ILE A 162 -2.50 -2.17 14.71
N LYS A 163 -2.60 -2.83 15.89
CA LYS A 163 -2.88 -2.13 17.15
C LYS A 163 -1.75 -1.20 17.55
N GLU A 164 -0.50 -1.64 17.40
CA GLU A 164 0.68 -0.82 17.66
C GLU A 164 0.69 0.42 16.74
N TRP A 165 0.52 0.24 15.43
CA TRP A 165 0.46 1.35 14.47
C TRP A 165 -0.63 2.36 14.81
N TYR A 166 -1.84 1.92 15.13
CA TYR A 166 -2.91 2.84 15.55
C TYR A 166 -2.65 3.51 16.89
N THR A 167 -1.99 2.83 17.83
CA THR A 167 -1.68 3.38 19.15
C THR A 167 -0.57 4.43 19.06
N ASP A 168 0.42 4.20 18.20
CA ASP A 168 1.54 5.12 17.98
C ASP A 168 1.16 6.33 17.11
N CYS A 169 0.12 6.18 16.29
CA CYS A 169 -0.41 7.26 15.48
C CYS A 169 -1.13 8.30 16.34
N HIS A 170 -0.52 9.46 16.54
CA HIS A 170 -1.06 10.54 17.37
C HIS A 170 -2.37 11.18 16.85
N PHE A 171 -2.79 10.83 15.64
CA PHE A 171 -4.01 11.36 15.02
C PHE A 171 -5.28 10.64 15.53
N PHE A 172 -5.16 9.37 15.91
CA PHE A 172 -6.29 8.55 16.33
C PHE A 172 -6.27 8.28 17.84
N ASN A 173 -7.46 8.08 18.41
CA ASN A 173 -7.65 7.52 19.74
C ASN A 173 -8.44 6.20 19.60
N PRO A 174 -7.78 5.07 19.31
CA PRO A 174 -8.42 3.87 18.85
C PRO A 174 -9.09 3.08 19.98
N THR A 175 -10.22 2.45 19.65
CA THR A 175 -10.84 1.39 20.47
C THR A 175 -10.93 0.14 19.62
N PHE A 176 -10.41 -0.98 20.12
CA PHE A 176 -10.34 -2.24 19.37
C PHE A 176 -11.44 -3.20 19.79
N THR A 177 -12.16 -3.73 18.83
CA THR A 177 -13.21 -4.73 19.04
C THR A 177 -12.96 -5.93 18.12
N LYS A 178 -12.89 -7.13 18.71
CA LYS A 178 -12.81 -8.35 17.93
C LYS A 178 -14.21 -8.75 17.48
N CYS A 179 -14.40 -8.83 16.15
CA CYS A 179 -15.62 -9.38 15.58
C CYS A 179 -15.42 -10.89 15.35
N GLU A 180 -16.20 -11.73 16.01
CA GLU A 180 -16.23 -13.15 15.74
C GLU A 180 -17.18 -13.43 14.58
N TYR A 181 -16.63 -14.02 13.53
CA TYR A 181 -17.40 -14.41 12.36
C TYR A 181 -18.06 -15.77 12.63
N ASN A 182 -19.39 -15.83 12.59
CA ASN A 182 -20.10 -17.10 12.64
C ASN A 182 -19.99 -17.80 11.28
N LYS A 183 -19.38 -18.98 11.22
CA LYS A 183 -19.18 -19.77 9.99
C LYS A 183 -20.48 -20.18 9.27
N ASP A 184 -21.65 -19.94 9.87
CA ASP A 184 -22.95 -20.27 9.24
C ASP A 184 -23.34 -19.33 8.08
N ASP A 185 -22.61 -18.22 7.88
CA ASP A 185 -22.82 -17.30 6.75
C ASP A 185 -22.22 -17.80 5.41
N GLU A 186 -21.55 -18.96 5.38
CA GLU A 186 -21.16 -19.62 4.13
C GLU A 186 -22.36 -20.05 3.24
N LYS A 187 -23.58 -19.98 3.77
CA LYS A 187 -24.81 -20.30 3.03
C LYS A 187 -25.38 -19.17 2.19
N LEU A 188 -24.74 -18.00 2.17
CA LEU A 188 -25.14 -16.84 1.36
C LEU A 188 -24.37 -16.71 0.03
N LYS A 189 -23.82 -17.81 -0.46
CA LYS A 189 -23.26 -17.93 -1.81
C LYS A 189 -24.27 -18.49 -2.78
#